data_d18a18fa20c9437796139948dcdb029b
#
_entry.id   d18a18fa20c9437796139948dcdb029b
#
_cell.length_a   1.000
_cell.length_b   1.000
_cell.length_c   1.000
_cell.angle_alpha   90.00
_cell.angle_beta   90.00
_cell.angle_gamma   90.00
#
_symmetry.space_group_name_H-M   'P 1'
#
loop_
_entity.id
_entity.type
_entity.pdbx_description
1 polymer ?
#
loop_
_entity_poly.entity_id
_entity_poly.type
_entity_poly.pdbx_seq_one_letter_code
_entity_poly.pdbx_strand_id
1 'polypeptide(L)'
;VNTAQSLSYYLRQQQVTANNVANAGTTAFKADRVTAHRLAGREHPVPVHSTDLQQGTLRETGRPLDLGLDGPGFFVVQTAAGERLTRGGSMRLDAAGRLTDADGWPLLTGDGPLVVHGAEVEVEVDGTVLVDGATAGRLRLVEAAAPETLRKEGGGRYLPGGALGDVVPERTRVRQGALEETNVSPLASMVDLTNIQRAYAANVEVLKAMDGVLEVVTNQVGRP
;
A
#
# COMPACT_ATOMS: atom_id res chain seq x y z
N VAL A 1 23.28 -18.57 12.36
CA VAL A 1 22.00 -17.84 12.26
C VAL A 1 21.35 -17.94 13.62
N ASN A 2 21.08 -16.79 14.26
CA ASN A 2 20.41 -16.80 15.57
C ASN A 2 18.94 -17.20 15.34
N THR A 3 18.53 -18.36 15.86
CA THR A 3 17.20 -18.95 15.62
C THR A 3 16.08 -18.02 16.08
N ALA A 4 16.31 -17.21 17.12
CA ALA A 4 15.36 -16.19 17.60
C ALA A 4 15.11 -15.08 16.55
N GLN A 5 16.14 -14.70 15.79
CA GLN A 5 15.99 -13.71 14.70
C GLN A 5 15.22 -14.30 13.50
N SER A 6 15.45 -15.58 13.18
CA SER A 6 14.68 -16.26 12.15
C SER A 6 13.21 -16.34 12.54
N LEU A 7 12.89 -16.64 13.79
CA LEU A 7 11.50 -16.67 14.26
C LEU A 7 10.84 -15.27 14.17
N SER A 8 11.53 -14.20 14.58
CA SER A 8 11.01 -12.85 14.46
C SER A 8 10.77 -12.43 13.01
N TYR A 9 11.62 -12.88 12.09
CA TYR A 9 11.45 -12.67 10.65
C TYR A 9 10.20 -13.38 10.11
N TYR A 10 10.00 -14.67 10.44
CA TYR A 10 8.81 -15.40 10.02
C TYR A 10 7.52 -14.83 10.61
N LEU A 11 7.52 -14.40 11.88
CA LEU A 11 6.37 -13.73 12.48
C LEU A 11 6.03 -12.44 11.73
N ARG A 12 7.04 -11.67 11.35
CA ARG A 12 6.83 -10.43 10.58
C ARG A 12 6.27 -10.73 9.18
N GLN A 13 6.83 -11.74 8.51
CA GLN A 13 6.29 -12.20 7.22
C GLN A 13 4.83 -12.66 7.35
N GLN A 14 4.52 -13.43 8.38
CA GLN A 14 3.15 -13.89 8.63
C GLN A 14 2.18 -12.73 8.82
N GLN A 15 2.54 -11.72 9.61
CA GLN A 15 1.74 -10.53 9.84
C GLN A 15 1.46 -9.78 8.53
N VAL A 16 2.50 -9.55 7.73
CA VAL A 16 2.41 -8.84 6.45
C VAL A 16 1.56 -9.63 5.46
N THR A 17 1.81 -10.93 5.31
CA THR A 17 1.04 -11.79 4.40
C THR A 17 -0.43 -11.89 4.83
N ALA A 18 -0.72 -12.01 6.13
CA ALA A 18 -2.09 -11.99 6.64
C ALA A 18 -2.80 -10.66 6.38
N ASN A 19 -2.09 -9.52 6.52
CA ASN A 19 -2.62 -8.21 6.17
C ASN A 19 -2.93 -8.09 4.66
N ASN A 20 -2.05 -8.60 3.80
CA ASN A 20 -2.28 -8.64 2.36
C ASN A 20 -3.54 -9.46 2.01
N VAL A 21 -3.69 -10.65 2.61
CA VAL A 21 -4.89 -11.50 2.41
C VAL A 21 -6.15 -10.77 2.86
N ALA A 22 -6.13 -10.14 4.04
CA ALA A 22 -7.28 -9.41 4.57
C ALA A 22 -7.70 -8.23 3.66
N ASN A 23 -6.77 -7.64 2.93
CA ASN A 23 -7.00 -6.52 2.02
C ASN A 23 -7.04 -6.91 0.54
N ALA A 24 -7.07 -8.20 0.22
CA ALA A 24 -7.08 -8.67 -1.17
C ALA A 24 -8.37 -8.30 -1.94
N GLY A 25 -9.42 -7.86 -1.26
CA GLY A 25 -10.64 -7.28 -1.86
C GLY A 25 -10.72 -5.75 -1.79
N THR A 26 -9.70 -5.09 -1.21
CA THR A 26 -9.70 -3.63 -1.05
C THR A 26 -9.18 -2.96 -2.30
N THR A 27 -9.95 -2.06 -2.88
CA THR A 27 -9.56 -1.29 -4.09
C THR A 27 -8.27 -0.50 -3.84
N ALA A 28 -7.38 -0.48 -4.83
CA ALA A 28 -6.09 0.21 -4.81
C ALA A 28 -5.15 -0.18 -3.66
N PHE A 29 -5.45 -1.28 -2.95
CA PHE A 29 -4.52 -1.78 -1.95
C PHE A 29 -3.23 -2.28 -2.63
N LYS A 30 -2.10 -1.91 -2.05
CA LYS A 30 -0.78 -2.32 -2.50
C LYS A 30 -0.19 -3.33 -1.52
N ALA A 31 0.30 -4.44 -2.05
CA ALA A 31 0.89 -5.50 -1.26
C ALA A 31 2.10 -4.99 -0.48
N ASP A 32 2.21 -5.41 0.76
CA ASP A 32 3.41 -5.20 1.55
C ASP A 32 4.29 -6.45 1.50
N ARG A 33 5.60 -6.26 1.52
CA ARG A 33 6.61 -7.33 1.49
C ARG A 33 7.62 -7.14 2.60
N VAL A 34 8.11 -8.25 3.13
CA VAL A 34 9.26 -8.27 4.05
C VAL A 34 10.40 -8.97 3.36
N THR A 35 11.49 -8.26 3.18
CA THR A 35 12.73 -8.78 2.61
C THR A 35 13.84 -8.75 3.64
N ALA A 36 14.77 -9.68 3.57
CA ALA A 36 15.93 -9.71 4.44
C ALA A 36 17.11 -9.03 3.74
N HIS A 37 17.51 -7.85 4.20
CA HIS A 37 18.63 -7.11 3.65
C HIS A 37 19.86 -7.22 4.56
N ARG A 38 21.02 -7.50 3.95
CA ARG A 38 22.30 -7.45 4.63
C ARG A 38 22.80 -6.01 4.63
N LEU A 39 22.79 -5.39 5.79
CA LEU A 39 23.32 -4.03 5.97
C LEU A 39 24.81 -4.08 6.31
N ALA A 40 25.59 -3.15 5.77
CA ALA A 40 27.01 -3.02 6.10
C ALA A 40 27.20 -2.81 7.61
N GLY A 41 28.13 -3.57 8.21
CA GLY A 41 28.40 -3.51 9.65
C GLY A 41 27.43 -4.32 10.52
N ARG A 42 26.45 -5.04 9.93
CA ARG A 42 25.60 -5.98 10.64
C ARG A 42 25.91 -7.42 10.26
N GLU A 43 26.08 -8.26 11.27
CA GLU A 43 26.41 -9.69 11.09
C GLU A 43 25.26 -10.48 10.46
N HIS A 44 24.03 -10.03 10.67
CA HIS A 44 22.81 -10.71 10.22
C HIS A 44 21.92 -9.80 9.36
N PRO A 45 21.20 -10.39 8.39
CA PRO A 45 20.19 -9.66 7.62
C PRO A 45 19.10 -9.09 8.51
N VAL A 46 18.66 -7.86 8.21
CA VAL A 46 17.55 -7.19 8.91
C VAL A 46 16.29 -7.29 8.05
N PRO A 47 15.12 -7.54 8.64
CA PRO A 47 13.87 -7.47 7.91
C PRO A 47 13.60 -6.01 7.51
N VAL A 48 13.44 -5.78 6.21
CA VAL A 48 13.03 -4.49 5.65
C VAL A 48 11.61 -4.64 5.11
N HIS A 49 10.75 -3.74 5.52
CA HIS A 49 9.38 -3.66 5.05
C HIS A 49 9.32 -2.71 3.85
N SER A 50 8.70 -3.14 2.77
CA SER A 50 8.48 -2.34 1.56
C SER A 50 7.08 -2.58 1.02
N THR A 51 6.50 -1.56 0.38
CA THR A 51 5.23 -1.67 -0.32
C THR A 51 5.51 -1.89 -1.81
N ASP A 52 4.83 -2.85 -2.40
CA ASP A 52 4.85 -3.08 -3.84
C ASP A 52 3.87 -2.13 -4.51
N LEU A 53 4.38 -1.09 -5.15
CA LEU A 53 3.58 -0.06 -5.80
C LEU A 53 3.17 -0.42 -7.25
N GLN A 54 3.45 -1.63 -7.71
CA GLN A 54 3.00 -2.07 -9.03
C GLN A 54 1.49 -1.88 -9.16
N GLN A 55 1.07 -1.45 -10.36
CA GLN A 55 -0.34 -1.22 -10.65
C GLN A 55 -1.11 -2.54 -10.64
N GLY A 56 -2.28 -2.51 -9.99
CA GLY A 56 -3.28 -3.58 -10.10
C GLY A 56 -4.08 -3.49 -11.40
N THR A 57 -4.97 -4.43 -11.63
CA THR A 57 -5.89 -4.40 -12.78
C THR A 57 -6.88 -3.24 -12.63
N LEU A 58 -7.15 -2.52 -13.71
CA LEU A 58 -8.24 -1.55 -13.75
C LEU A 58 -9.54 -2.27 -14.08
N ARG A 59 -10.52 -2.18 -13.19
CA ARG A 59 -11.86 -2.74 -13.36
C ARG A 59 -12.87 -1.63 -13.63
N GLU A 60 -13.60 -1.77 -14.73
CA GLU A 60 -14.67 -0.84 -15.07
C GLU A 60 -15.87 -1.01 -14.11
N THR A 61 -16.36 0.09 -13.59
CA THR A 61 -17.50 0.15 -12.66
C THR A 61 -18.71 0.87 -13.25
N GLY A 62 -18.50 1.72 -14.24
CA GLY A 62 -19.51 2.58 -14.84
C GLY A 62 -20.00 3.71 -13.92
N ARG A 63 -19.44 3.89 -12.73
CA ARG A 63 -19.80 5.00 -11.83
C ARG A 63 -19.00 6.25 -12.18
N PRO A 64 -19.66 7.40 -12.43
CA PRO A 64 -18.97 8.62 -12.86
C PRO A 64 -17.90 9.13 -11.89
N LEU A 65 -18.06 8.87 -10.60
CA LEU A 65 -17.13 9.32 -9.55
C LEU A 65 -16.10 8.26 -9.16
N ASP A 66 -16.05 7.11 -9.86
CA ASP A 66 -14.94 6.17 -9.71
C ASP A 66 -13.84 6.56 -10.69
N LEU A 67 -12.63 6.81 -10.19
CA LEU A 67 -11.49 7.31 -10.95
C LEU A 67 -10.30 6.36 -10.79
N GLY A 68 -9.89 5.70 -11.86
CA GLY A 68 -8.67 4.89 -11.90
C GLY A 68 -7.49 5.69 -12.46
N LEU A 69 -6.29 5.42 -11.98
CA LEU A 69 -5.06 5.90 -12.63
C LEU A 69 -4.45 4.77 -13.45
N ASP A 70 -4.24 5.03 -14.74
CA ASP A 70 -3.52 4.14 -15.65
C ASP A 70 -2.11 4.69 -15.85
N GLY A 71 -1.14 4.05 -15.20
CA GLY A 71 0.24 4.52 -15.09
C GLY A 71 0.70 4.85 -13.65
N PRO A 72 1.95 5.27 -13.47
CA PRO A 72 2.49 5.66 -12.17
C PRO A 72 1.86 6.97 -11.68
N GLY A 73 1.83 7.18 -10.36
CA GLY A 73 1.33 8.41 -9.76
C GLY A 73 0.23 8.20 -8.73
N PHE A 74 -0.26 9.30 -8.17
CA PHE A 74 -1.22 9.30 -7.07
C PHE A 74 -2.12 10.53 -7.17
N PHE A 75 -3.35 10.39 -6.72
CA PHE A 75 -4.19 11.53 -6.34
C PHE A 75 -3.66 12.15 -5.05
N VAL A 76 -3.86 13.44 -4.88
CA VAL A 76 -3.53 14.17 -3.65
C VAL A 76 -4.80 14.49 -2.90
N VAL A 77 -4.86 14.13 -1.62
CA VAL A 77 -5.97 14.44 -0.72
C VAL A 77 -5.50 15.29 0.45
N GLN A 78 -6.36 16.17 0.93
CA GLN A 78 -6.09 16.99 2.11
C GLN A 78 -6.65 16.33 3.36
N THR A 79 -5.76 15.90 4.26
CA THR A 79 -6.15 15.37 5.58
C THR A 79 -5.90 16.39 6.68
N ALA A 80 -6.39 16.09 7.90
CA ALA A 80 -6.09 16.93 9.07
C ALA A 80 -4.58 17.01 9.38
N ALA A 81 -3.81 15.99 8.96
CA ALA A 81 -2.36 15.94 9.16
C ALA A 81 -1.56 16.46 7.93
N GLY A 82 -2.24 17.12 6.97
CA GLY A 82 -1.65 17.64 5.74
C GLY A 82 -1.96 16.77 4.52
N GLU A 83 -1.25 17.03 3.42
CA GLU A 83 -1.44 16.32 2.16
C GLU A 83 -1.03 14.85 2.27
N ARG A 84 -1.82 13.99 1.64
CA ARG A 84 -1.55 12.56 1.49
C ARG A 84 -1.77 12.13 0.06
N LEU A 85 -1.08 11.08 -0.31
CA LEU A 85 -1.18 10.47 -1.62
C LEU A 85 -2.10 9.27 -1.54
N THR A 86 -2.92 9.04 -2.56
CA THR A 86 -3.77 7.85 -2.64
C THR A 86 -3.91 7.34 -4.06
N ARG A 87 -4.06 6.01 -4.18
CA ARG A 87 -4.49 5.34 -5.42
C ARG A 87 -5.98 4.97 -5.36
N GLY A 88 -6.60 5.15 -4.18
CA GLY A 88 -8.04 4.94 -4.00
C GLY A 88 -8.84 5.92 -4.85
N GLY A 89 -9.69 5.38 -5.71
CA GLY A 89 -10.43 6.16 -6.70
C GLY A 89 -11.94 6.16 -6.50
N SER A 90 -12.47 5.53 -5.45
CA SER A 90 -13.90 5.58 -5.16
C SER A 90 -14.23 6.92 -4.51
N MET A 91 -14.63 7.87 -5.35
CA MET A 91 -14.90 9.23 -4.91
C MET A 91 -16.38 9.46 -4.58
N ARG A 92 -16.64 10.49 -3.78
CA ARG A 92 -17.98 10.95 -3.40
C ARG A 92 -18.03 12.47 -3.33
N LEU A 93 -19.22 13.03 -3.42
CA LEU A 93 -19.45 14.43 -3.10
C LEU A 93 -19.91 14.54 -1.65
N ASP A 94 -19.29 15.44 -0.90
CA ASP A 94 -19.76 15.79 0.45
C ASP A 94 -20.91 16.82 0.41
N ALA A 95 -21.43 17.20 1.57
CA ALA A 95 -22.54 18.17 1.68
C ALA A 95 -22.17 19.58 1.16
N ALA A 96 -20.89 19.90 1.03
CA ALA A 96 -20.42 21.17 0.47
C ALA A 96 -20.09 21.04 -1.04
N GLY A 97 -20.38 19.90 -1.67
CA GLY A 97 -20.06 19.63 -3.08
C GLY A 97 -18.57 19.34 -3.33
N ARG A 98 -17.78 19.10 -2.29
CA ARG A 98 -16.36 18.77 -2.50
C ARG A 98 -16.21 17.32 -2.91
N LEU A 99 -15.33 17.06 -3.87
CA LEU A 99 -14.98 15.70 -4.27
C LEU A 99 -14.04 15.12 -3.20
N THR A 100 -14.49 14.06 -2.53
CA THR A 100 -13.77 13.42 -1.42
C THR A 100 -13.48 11.96 -1.70
N ASP A 101 -12.45 11.43 -1.04
CA ASP A 101 -12.19 9.98 -1.02
C ASP A 101 -13.24 9.23 -0.16
N ALA A 102 -13.08 7.90 -0.06
CA ALA A 102 -14.00 7.04 0.70
C ALA A 102 -14.09 7.39 2.20
N ASP A 103 -13.05 8.03 2.76
CA ASP A 103 -12.96 8.43 4.17
C ASP A 103 -13.38 9.89 4.38
N GLY A 104 -13.78 10.61 3.31
CA GLY A 104 -14.26 12.00 3.36
C GLY A 104 -13.16 13.04 3.24
N TRP A 105 -11.93 12.67 2.85
CA TRP A 105 -10.87 13.63 2.62
C TRP A 105 -10.96 14.22 1.21
N PRO A 106 -10.97 15.58 1.08
CA PRO A 106 -11.13 16.22 -0.22
C PRO A 106 -9.92 16.01 -1.12
N LEU A 107 -10.20 15.72 -2.40
CA LEU A 107 -9.20 15.70 -3.47
C LEU A 107 -8.77 17.12 -3.78
N LEU A 108 -7.47 17.27 -4.03
CA LEU A 108 -6.84 18.53 -4.36
C LEU A 108 -6.72 18.73 -5.87
N THR A 109 -6.91 19.98 -6.27
CA THR A 109 -6.46 20.55 -7.55
C THR A 109 -5.20 21.39 -7.32
N GLY A 110 -4.71 22.07 -8.35
CA GLY A 110 -3.64 23.08 -8.19
C GLY A 110 -4.02 24.24 -7.26
N ASP A 111 -5.32 24.58 -7.18
CA ASP A 111 -5.84 25.73 -6.46
C ASP A 111 -6.49 25.38 -5.11
N GLY A 112 -6.52 24.13 -4.72
CA GLY A 112 -7.13 23.65 -3.47
C GLY A 112 -8.13 22.51 -3.67
N PRO A 113 -9.05 22.27 -2.71
CA PRO A 113 -10.06 21.23 -2.82
C PRO A 113 -10.98 21.42 -4.02
N LEU A 114 -11.21 20.35 -4.79
CA LEU A 114 -12.15 20.41 -5.90
C LEU A 114 -13.60 20.49 -5.40
N VAL A 115 -14.31 21.52 -5.83
CA VAL A 115 -15.74 21.70 -5.54
C VAL A 115 -16.54 21.55 -6.83
N VAL A 116 -17.57 20.72 -6.78
CA VAL A 116 -18.46 20.40 -7.90
C VAL A 116 -19.83 21.01 -7.64
N HIS A 117 -20.26 21.91 -8.53
CA HIS A 117 -21.58 22.54 -8.48
C HIS A 117 -22.33 22.25 -9.78
N GLY A 118 -22.86 21.04 -9.92
CA GLY A 118 -23.60 20.62 -11.12
C GLY A 118 -24.06 19.17 -11.01
N ALA A 119 -24.75 18.71 -12.05
CA ALA A 119 -25.35 17.39 -12.09
C ALA A 119 -24.45 16.36 -12.81
N GLU A 120 -23.75 16.79 -13.84
CA GLU A 120 -22.92 15.93 -14.67
C GLU A 120 -21.43 16.22 -14.42
N VAL A 121 -20.68 15.18 -14.06
CA VAL A 121 -19.25 15.28 -13.78
C VAL A 121 -18.51 14.39 -14.79
N GLU A 122 -17.69 15.01 -15.61
CA GLU A 122 -16.82 14.35 -16.56
C GLU A 122 -15.35 14.60 -16.17
N VAL A 123 -14.52 13.57 -16.24
CA VAL A 123 -13.09 13.67 -15.93
C VAL A 123 -12.29 13.23 -17.15
N GLU A 124 -11.54 14.16 -17.71
CA GLU A 124 -10.71 13.92 -18.87
C GLU A 124 -9.47 13.09 -18.49
N VAL A 125 -8.83 12.53 -19.49
CA VAL A 125 -7.67 11.64 -19.34
C VAL A 125 -6.46 12.29 -18.68
N ASP A 126 -6.38 13.62 -18.71
CA ASP A 126 -5.30 14.42 -18.10
C ASP A 126 -5.62 14.87 -16.66
N GLY A 127 -6.83 14.51 -16.16
CA GLY A 127 -7.33 14.87 -14.84
C GLY A 127 -8.11 16.19 -14.81
N THR A 128 -8.40 16.83 -15.95
CA THR A 128 -9.30 17.96 -16.03
C THR A 128 -10.72 17.53 -15.69
N VAL A 129 -11.38 18.23 -14.79
CA VAL A 129 -12.75 17.93 -14.36
C VAL A 129 -13.68 18.97 -14.97
N LEU A 130 -14.66 18.48 -15.71
CA LEU A 130 -15.75 19.25 -16.29
C LEU A 130 -17.01 19.00 -15.47
N VAL A 131 -17.76 20.06 -15.23
CA VAL A 131 -19.07 20.01 -14.56
C VAL A 131 -20.08 20.72 -15.46
N ASP A 132 -21.09 19.97 -15.90
CA ASP A 132 -22.07 20.44 -16.89
C ASP A 132 -21.41 21.07 -18.14
N GLY A 133 -20.29 20.47 -18.58
CA GLY A 133 -19.49 20.90 -19.74
C GLY A 133 -18.54 22.09 -19.48
N ALA A 134 -18.53 22.67 -18.27
CA ALA A 134 -17.61 23.75 -17.91
C ALA A 134 -16.44 23.22 -17.06
N THR A 135 -15.22 23.69 -17.29
CA THR A 135 -14.05 23.31 -16.51
C THR A 135 -14.18 23.78 -15.06
N ALA A 136 -14.23 22.82 -14.12
CA ALA A 136 -14.27 23.10 -12.68
C ALA A 136 -12.87 23.12 -12.05
N GLY A 137 -11.89 22.43 -12.65
CA GLY A 137 -10.53 22.40 -12.18
C GLY A 137 -9.77 21.22 -12.75
N ARG A 138 -8.51 21.03 -12.34
CA ARG A 138 -7.69 19.87 -12.72
C ARG A 138 -7.19 19.16 -11.48
N LEU A 139 -7.41 17.87 -11.38
CA LEU A 139 -6.93 17.04 -10.29
C LEU A 139 -5.41 17.11 -10.20
N ARG A 140 -4.90 17.31 -9.01
CA ARG A 140 -3.47 17.28 -8.76
C ARG A 140 -3.00 15.83 -8.71
N LEU A 141 -2.27 15.45 -9.74
CA LEU A 141 -1.67 14.15 -9.89
C LEU A 141 -0.17 14.27 -9.70
N VAL A 142 0.40 13.44 -8.83
CA VAL A 142 1.83 13.50 -8.50
C VAL A 142 2.48 12.14 -8.58
N GLU A 143 3.76 12.14 -8.93
CA GLU A 143 4.62 10.96 -8.89
C GLU A 143 5.70 11.16 -7.83
N ALA A 144 5.97 10.13 -7.03
CA ALA A 144 7.07 10.17 -6.07
C ALA A 144 8.40 9.91 -6.80
N ALA A 145 9.35 10.82 -6.67
CA ALA A 145 10.69 10.67 -7.26
C ALA A 145 11.43 9.45 -6.69
N ALA A 146 11.15 9.10 -5.44
CA ALA A 146 11.70 7.94 -4.73
C ALA A 146 10.53 7.14 -4.09
N PRO A 147 9.87 6.24 -4.85
CA PRO A 147 8.70 5.50 -4.38
C PRO A 147 8.95 4.68 -3.11
N GLU A 148 10.19 4.22 -2.90
CA GLU A 148 10.61 3.47 -1.72
C GLU A 148 10.59 4.28 -0.42
N THR A 149 10.51 5.60 -0.51
CA THR A 149 10.42 6.51 0.64
C THR A 149 8.97 6.75 1.09
N LEU A 150 8.00 6.32 0.30
CA LEU A 150 6.59 6.43 0.64
C LEU A 150 6.28 5.59 1.88
N ARG A 151 5.65 6.21 2.86
CA ARG A 151 5.21 5.52 4.07
C ARG A 151 3.71 5.32 4.02
N LYS A 152 3.29 4.04 4.02
CA LYS A 152 1.89 3.67 4.02
C LYS A 152 1.25 4.07 5.36
N GLU A 153 0.16 4.79 5.30
CA GLU A 153 -0.74 5.09 6.41
C GLU A 153 -2.06 4.33 6.22
N GLY A 154 -2.94 4.36 7.18
CA GLY A 154 -4.26 3.71 7.06
C GLY A 154 -5.12 4.28 5.92
N GLY A 155 -6.13 3.51 5.46
CA GLY A 155 -7.09 3.96 4.45
C GLY A 155 -6.51 4.09 3.04
N GLY A 156 -5.46 3.32 2.69
CA GLY A 156 -4.87 3.35 1.35
C GLY A 156 -4.10 4.63 1.02
N ARG A 157 -3.70 5.38 2.04
CA ARG A 157 -2.95 6.64 1.89
C ARG A 157 -1.47 6.45 2.17
N TYR A 158 -0.68 7.33 1.55
CA TYR A 158 0.78 7.36 1.69
C TYR A 158 1.25 8.74 2.10
N LEU A 159 2.13 8.79 3.08
CA LEU A 159 2.90 9.97 3.42
C LEU A 159 4.10 10.05 2.48
N PRO A 160 4.29 11.14 1.73
CA PRO A 160 5.48 11.32 0.93
C PRO A 160 6.71 11.47 1.82
N GLY A 161 7.76 10.68 1.53
CA GLY A 161 9.04 10.75 2.24
C GLY A 161 10.10 11.57 1.52
N GLY A 162 9.77 12.14 0.35
CA GLY A 162 10.70 12.87 -0.51
C GLY A 162 9.99 13.82 -1.46
N ALA A 163 10.71 14.28 -2.48
CA ALA A 163 10.20 15.19 -3.50
C ALA A 163 9.09 14.52 -4.32
N LEU A 164 8.06 15.29 -4.61
CA LEU A 164 6.99 14.93 -5.52
C LEU A 164 7.17 15.74 -6.82
N GLY A 165 7.01 15.08 -7.95
CA GLY A 165 6.91 15.72 -9.25
C GLY A 165 5.49 15.62 -9.78
N ASP A 166 5.11 16.56 -10.64
CA ASP A 166 3.85 16.44 -11.36
C ASP A 166 3.91 15.27 -12.33
N VAL A 167 2.78 14.59 -12.46
CA VAL A 167 2.66 13.46 -13.41
C VAL A 167 2.75 13.96 -14.84
N VAL A 168 3.49 13.24 -15.66
CA VAL A 168 3.54 13.48 -17.10
C VAL A 168 2.32 12.83 -17.76
N PRO A 169 1.43 13.60 -18.42
CA PRO A 169 0.16 13.09 -18.97
C PRO A 169 0.31 11.94 -19.96
N GLU A 170 1.47 11.83 -20.63
CA GLU A 170 1.77 10.73 -21.55
C GLU A 170 2.03 9.41 -20.81
N ARG A 171 2.41 9.47 -19.55
CA ARG A 171 2.73 8.28 -18.73
C ARG A 171 1.61 7.85 -17.82
N THR A 172 0.73 8.77 -17.42
CA THR A 172 -0.38 8.47 -16.51
C THR A 172 -1.65 9.14 -16.98
N ARG A 173 -2.71 8.38 -17.03
CA ARG A 173 -4.02 8.80 -17.50
C ARG A 173 -5.07 8.53 -16.44
N VAL A 174 -6.01 9.46 -16.30
CA VAL A 174 -7.21 9.23 -15.50
C VAL A 174 -8.22 8.45 -16.33
N ARG A 175 -8.78 7.39 -15.74
CA ARG A 175 -9.88 6.62 -16.30
C ARG A 175 -11.11 6.78 -15.43
N GLN A 176 -12.07 7.56 -15.92
CA GLN A 176 -13.36 7.70 -15.29
C GLN A 176 -14.17 6.41 -15.43
N GLY A 177 -14.98 6.07 -14.43
CA GLY A 177 -15.79 4.86 -14.42
C GLY A 177 -14.97 3.58 -14.17
N ALA A 178 -13.75 3.68 -13.67
CA ALA A 178 -12.89 2.54 -13.37
C ALA A 178 -12.25 2.69 -11.98
N LEU A 179 -11.96 1.56 -11.35
CA LEU A 179 -11.20 1.47 -10.11
C LEU A 179 -10.01 0.55 -10.28
N GLU A 180 -8.91 0.91 -9.64
CA GLU A 180 -7.77 0.02 -9.54
C GLU A 180 -8.06 -1.07 -8.50
N GLU A 181 -7.89 -2.32 -8.86
CA GLU A 181 -7.94 -3.44 -7.93
C GLU A 181 -6.60 -3.58 -7.18
N THR A 182 -6.61 -4.36 -6.12
CA THR A 182 -5.38 -4.71 -5.41
C THR A 182 -4.39 -5.44 -6.33
N ASN A 183 -3.09 -5.29 -6.07
CA ASN A 183 -2.06 -6.13 -6.70
C ASN A 183 -1.74 -7.40 -5.88
N VAL A 184 -2.54 -7.70 -4.85
CA VAL A 184 -2.42 -8.93 -4.05
C VAL A 184 -3.11 -10.08 -4.78
N SER A 185 -2.42 -11.20 -4.92
CA SER A 185 -3.02 -12.49 -5.30
C SER A 185 -3.43 -13.25 -4.03
N PRO A 186 -4.75 -13.40 -3.74
CA PRO A 186 -5.20 -14.09 -2.54
C PRO A 186 -4.68 -15.51 -2.46
N LEU A 187 -4.75 -16.24 -3.57
CA LEU A 187 -4.31 -17.64 -3.63
C LEU A 187 -2.81 -17.79 -3.35
N ALA A 188 -1.99 -16.98 -4.00
CA ALA A 188 -0.54 -17.00 -3.77
C ALA A 188 -0.22 -16.65 -2.31
N SER A 189 -0.87 -15.61 -1.76
CA SER A 189 -0.67 -15.19 -0.38
C SER A 189 -1.09 -16.25 0.65
N MET A 190 -2.15 -17.03 0.38
CA MET A 190 -2.54 -18.17 1.25
C MET A 190 -1.51 -19.29 1.22
N VAL A 191 -0.95 -19.60 0.05
CA VAL A 191 0.15 -20.59 -0.07
C VAL A 191 1.38 -20.11 0.69
N ASP A 192 1.76 -18.84 0.51
CA ASP A 192 2.88 -18.23 1.23
C ASP A 192 2.67 -18.28 2.75
N LEU A 193 1.46 -17.94 3.22
CA LEU A 193 1.11 -18.01 4.65
C LEU A 193 1.32 -19.43 5.20
N THR A 194 0.87 -20.45 4.47
CA THR A 194 1.04 -21.85 4.86
C THR A 194 2.52 -22.23 4.93
N ASN A 195 3.32 -21.80 3.94
CA ASN A 195 4.75 -22.07 3.89
C ASN A 195 5.50 -21.38 5.05
N ILE A 196 5.13 -20.12 5.34
CA ILE A 196 5.68 -19.35 6.46
C ILE A 196 5.36 -20.05 7.79
N GLN A 197 4.13 -20.53 7.99
CA GLN A 197 3.72 -21.25 9.20
C GLN A 197 4.51 -22.55 9.38
N ARG A 198 4.71 -23.32 8.29
CA ARG A 198 5.53 -24.54 8.33
C ARG A 198 6.98 -24.23 8.67
N ALA A 199 7.56 -23.21 8.05
CA ALA A 199 8.93 -22.80 8.33
C ALA A 199 9.09 -22.30 9.78
N TYR A 200 8.13 -21.55 10.30
CA TYR A 200 8.09 -21.11 11.69
C TYR A 200 8.05 -22.32 12.65
N ALA A 201 7.14 -23.28 12.42
CA ALA A 201 7.02 -24.48 13.24
C ALA A 201 8.31 -25.31 13.25
N ALA A 202 8.94 -25.51 12.09
CA ALA A 202 10.22 -26.22 11.99
C ALA A 202 11.33 -25.51 12.80
N ASN A 203 11.41 -24.18 12.76
CA ASN A 203 12.38 -23.43 13.56
C ASN A 203 12.12 -23.52 15.07
N VAL A 204 10.84 -23.58 15.49
CA VAL A 204 10.49 -23.81 16.91
C VAL A 204 10.95 -25.20 17.38
N GLU A 205 10.79 -26.25 16.56
CA GLU A 205 11.26 -27.59 16.89
C GLU A 205 12.80 -27.65 16.99
N VAL A 206 13.52 -26.94 16.13
CA VAL A 206 14.99 -26.82 16.24
C VAL A 206 15.39 -26.14 17.55
N LEU A 207 14.69 -25.09 17.97
CA LEU A 207 14.96 -24.44 19.27
C LEU A 207 14.75 -25.39 20.43
N LYS A 208 13.63 -26.11 20.48
CA LYS A 208 13.36 -27.09 21.53
C LYS A 208 14.41 -28.19 21.57
N ALA A 209 14.87 -28.68 20.42
CA ALA A 209 15.95 -29.66 20.36
C ALA A 209 17.27 -29.11 20.90
N MET A 210 17.59 -27.83 20.59
CA MET A 210 18.80 -27.17 21.12
C MET A 210 18.72 -26.98 22.64
N ASP A 211 17.58 -26.57 23.16
CA ASP A 211 17.36 -26.41 24.62
C ASP A 211 17.49 -27.76 25.33
N GLY A 212 16.94 -28.84 24.78
CA GLY A 212 17.08 -30.19 25.32
C GLY A 212 18.54 -30.66 25.35
N VAL A 213 19.32 -30.36 24.30
CA VAL A 213 20.76 -30.67 24.30
C VAL A 213 21.50 -29.89 25.38
N LEU A 214 21.22 -28.60 25.53
CA LEU A 214 21.82 -27.75 26.56
C LEU A 214 21.49 -28.25 27.96
N GLU A 215 20.25 -28.67 28.21
CA GLU A 215 19.83 -29.26 29.50
C GLU A 215 20.63 -30.53 29.83
N VAL A 216 20.77 -31.43 28.86
CA VAL A 216 21.56 -32.66 29.02
C VAL A 216 23.05 -32.37 29.32
N VAL A 217 23.65 -31.44 28.57
CA VAL A 217 25.03 -31.01 28.78
C VAL A 217 25.23 -30.39 30.17
N THR A 218 24.31 -29.48 30.58
CA THR A 218 24.39 -28.81 31.89
C THR A 218 24.25 -29.81 33.04
N ASN A 219 23.34 -30.77 32.90
CA ASN A 219 23.12 -31.80 33.93
C ASN A 219 24.25 -32.86 33.99
N GLN A 220 24.95 -33.11 32.89
CA GLN A 220 26.07 -34.09 32.88
C GLN A 220 27.39 -33.43 33.30
N VAL A 221 27.64 -32.18 32.96
CA VAL A 221 28.87 -31.45 33.35
C VAL A 221 28.81 -30.92 34.79
N GLY A 222 27.61 -30.72 35.33
CA GLY A 222 27.40 -30.22 36.70
C GLY A 222 27.36 -31.26 37.82
N ARG A 223 27.62 -32.55 37.49
CA ARG A 223 27.80 -33.61 38.55
C ARG A 223 29.27 -33.85 38.78
N PRO A 224 29.80 -33.54 40.02
CA PRO A 224 31.16 -33.86 40.42
C PRO A 224 31.40 -35.39 40.50
#